data_7a35ac672a5c0d8d70b0e45a45f8f4f6
#
_entry.id   7a35ac672a5c0d8d70b0e45a45f8f4f6
#
_cell.length_a   1.000
_cell.length_b   1.000
_cell.length_c   1.000
_cell.angle_alpha   90.00
_cell.angle_beta   90.00
_cell.angle_gamma   90.00
#
_symmetry.space_group_name_H-M   'P 1'
#
loop_
_entity.id
_entity.type
_entity.pdbx_description
1 polymer ?
#
loop_
_entity_poly.entity_id
_entity_poly.type
_entity_poly.pdbx_seq_one_letter_code
_entity_poly.pdbx_strand_id
1 'polypeptide(L)'
;MSGKPAARQGDMTQYGGPIVQGSAGVRIGAPTGVACSVCPGGVTSGNPVNPLLGAKVLPGETDFALPGPLPFILSRTYSSYRTKTPAPVGIFGPGWKAPSDIHLQLRDNELILNDNGGRSIHFEHLFPGEDGFSRSELFWLVRGGVAKLNESHRLAPLWQALPEELRLSPHIYLATNSPQGPWWILGWSERVPGVDEMLPAPLPPYRVLTGLVDRFGRTLTFRREAAGEFTGEITGVTDGAGRQFRLVLTTQAQRAENARQQAIAAGTKGSDIPDSLPDYTEYGRDNGIRLSGVWLTHDPEYPENLPAAPLVRYDWTARGELAAVYDRSGTQMRHFTYDDKYRGRMVAHRYAGRPEMRYRYDDIGRVTEQFNPAGLSYAYQYEKNRITITDSLNRREVLHTEGEAGLKRVVKKEFADGSITRSKFDYMGRLQSQTDAAGRTTEYSPNVVTGLVTCITTPDGRKSEFYYNNQNQLTSATGPDGLEMRRKYDEYGRLTQETARNGDVTRYSYDNPHSELPSVTEDATGSRKQMTWSRYGQ
;
A
#
# COMPACT_ATOMS: atom_id res chain seq x y z
N MET A 1 1.90 4.89 25.00
CA MET A 1 1.69 5.58 23.72
C MET A 1 0.20 5.61 23.43
N SER A 2 -0.36 6.77 23.15
CA SER A 2 -1.80 7.07 23.16
C SER A 2 -2.55 6.56 21.93
N GLY A 3 -2.36 5.39 21.43
CA GLY A 3 -3.22 4.73 20.41
C GLY A 3 -3.66 5.54 19.18
N LYS A 4 -3.14 6.76 18.98
CA LYS A 4 -3.42 7.55 17.78
C LYS A 4 -2.45 7.17 16.66
N PRO A 5 -2.93 7.04 15.42
CA PRO A 5 -2.04 6.76 14.30
C PRO A 5 -1.00 7.88 14.15
N ALA A 6 0.23 7.51 13.81
CA ALA A 6 1.26 8.48 13.50
C ALA A 6 0.94 9.21 12.20
N ALA A 7 1.24 10.50 12.16
CA ALA A 7 1.05 11.31 10.98
C ALA A 7 2.01 10.89 9.85
N ARG A 8 1.53 10.86 8.62
CA ARG A 8 2.27 10.45 7.42
C ARG A 8 2.48 11.63 6.48
N GLN A 9 3.42 11.48 5.56
CA GLN A 9 3.54 12.43 4.45
C GLN A 9 2.22 12.45 3.65
N GLY A 10 1.70 13.64 3.43
CA GLY A 10 0.40 13.85 2.80
C GLY A 10 -0.76 13.99 3.77
N ASP A 11 -0.61 13.62 5.04
CA ASP A 11 -1.63 13.87 6.05
C ASP A 11 -1.75 15.39 6.31
N MET A 12 -2.95 15.82 6.62
CA MET A 12 -3.20 17.23 6.94
C MET A 12 -2.91 17.52 8.41
N THR A 13 -2.23 18.61 8.68
CA THR A 13 -2.06 19.11 10.04
C THR A 13 -3.36 19.74 10.55
N GLN A 14 -3.49 19.89 11.86
CA GLN A 14 -4.65 20.58 12.43
C GLN A 14 -4.77 22.06 12.00
N TYR A 15 -3.71 22.60 11.41
CA TYR A 15 -3.69 23.96 10.86
C TYR A 15 -3.95 24.00 9.35
N GLY A 16 -4.35 22.88 8.75
CA GLY A 16 -4.76 22.79 7.35
C GLY A 16 -3.66 22.68 6.32
N GLY A 17 -2.39 22.54 6.74
CA GLY A 17 -1.27 22.31 5.82
C GLY A 17 -0.94 20.82 5.67
N PRO A 18 -0.60 20.34 4.47
CA PRO A 18 -0.15 18.97 4.30
C PRO A 18 1.25 18.74 4.90
N ILE A 19 1.49 17.56 5.39
CA ILE A 19 2.84 17.12 5.77
C ILE A 19 3.60 16.79 4.50
N VAL A 20 4.50 17.68 4.09
CA VAL A 20 5.21 17.55 2.81
C VAL A 20 6.43 16.64 2.90
N GLN A 21 6.95 16.39 4.10
CA GLN A 21 8.06 15.45 4.30
C GLN A 21 8.08 14.95 5.75
N GLY A 22 8.36 13.65 5.90
CA GLY A 22 8.56 13.03 7.20
C GLY A 22 9.99 13.17 7.72
N SER A 23 10.24 12.73 8.95
CA SER A 23 11.58 12.64 9.52
C SER A 23 12.46 11.67 8.74
N ALA A 24 13.70 12.06 8.45
CA ALA A 24 14.66 11.20 7.75
C ALA A 24 15.03 9.93 8.54
N GLY A 25 14.84 9.95 9.86
CA GLY A 25 15.22 8.84 10.76
C GLY A 25 14.05 7.99 11.25
N VAL A 26 12.81 8.32 10.89
CA VAL A 26 11.64 7.56 11.38
C VAL A 26 10.79 7.12 10.20
N ARG A 27 10.86 5.84 9.85
CA ARG A 27 9.92 5.21 8.93
C ARG A 27 8.81 4.53 9.72
N ILE A 28 7.61 5.03 9.60
CA ILE A 28 6.41 4.46 10.21
C ILE A 28 5.56 3.84 9.11
N GLY A 29 5.44 2.55 9.16
CA GLY A 29 4.65 1.77 8.21
C GLY A 29 5.41 1.39 6.94
N ALA A 30 4.82 0.51 6.16
CA ALA A 30 5.31 0.19 4.83
C ALA A 30 5.37 1.47 3.98
N PRO A 31 6.33 1.59 3.06
CA PRO A 31 6.32 2.64 2.06
C PRO A 31 5.19 2.37 1.06
N THR A 32 4.00 2.25 1.57
CA THR A 32 2.79 2.20 0.78
C THR A 32 2.34 3.64 0.57
N GLY A 33 3.17 4.43 -0.05
CA GLY A 33 2.75 5.73 -0.56
C GLY A 33 1.70 5.62 -1.66
N VAL A 34 1.07 4.46 -1.75
CA VAL A 34 -0.02 4.19 -2.67
C VAL A 34 -1.28 4.70 -2.02
N ALA A 35 -1.76 5.83 -2.48
CA ALA A 35 -3.13 6.24 -2.16
C ALA A 35 -4.05 5.08 -2.57
N CYS A 36 -4.76 4.50 -1.63
CA CYS A 36 -5.67 3.41 -1.91
C CYS A 36 -6.74 3.89 -2.90
N SER A 37 -6.79 3.32 -4.10
CA SER A 37 -7.80 3.69 -5.11
C SER A 37 -9.21 3.29 -4.66
N VAL A 38 -9.27 2.38 -3.70
CA VAL A 38 -10.53 2.02 -3.04
C VAL A 38 -10.91 3.01 -1.94
N CYS A 39 -10.08 4.01 -1.69
CA CYS A 39 -10.36 5.13 -0.81
C CYS A 39 -10.10 6.46 -1.54
N PRO A 40 -10.81 6.79 -2.62
CA PRO A 40 -10.61 8.04 -3.35
C PRO A 40 -10.68 9.23 -2.41
N GLY A 41 -9.68 10.10 -2.48
CA GLY A 41 -9.59 11.25 -1.59
C GLY A 41 -9.40 10.93 -0.11
N GLY A 42 -9.14 9.66 0.25
CA GLY A 42 -8.97 9.23 1.65
C GLY A 42 -10.25 9.25 2.47
N VAL A 43 -11.41 9.28 1.84
CA VAL A 43 -12.71 9.38 2.54
C VAL A 43 -13.14 8.02 3.06
N THR A 44 -13.35 7.93 4.37
CA THR A 44 -13.92 6.76 5.03
C THR A 44 -14.94 7.16 6.08
N SER A 45 -15.85 6.25 6.40
CA SER A 45 -16.88 6.41 7.42
C SER A 45 -16.92 5.18 8.30
N GLY A 46 -16.97 5.42 9.62
CA GLY A 46 -17.15 4.34 10.62
C GLY A 46 -16.01 3.33 10.62
N ASN A 47 -16.34 2.03 10.58
CA ASN A 47 -15.45 0.87 10.73
C ASN A 47 -15.15 0.17 9.39
N PRO A 48 -14.17 0.62 8.62
CA PRO A 48 -14.36 1.77 7.76
C PRO A 48 -15.10 1.36 6.48
N VAL A 49 -15.92 2.25 6.00
CA VAL A 49 -16.59 2.16 4.70
C VAL A 49 -16.16 3.34 3.86
N ASN A 50 -15.83 3.09 2.61
CA ASN A 50 -15.62 4.16 1.63
C ASN A 50 -16.97 4.52 1.02
N PRO A 51 -17.57 5.66 1.41
CA PRO A 51 -18.90 6.01 0.92
C PRO A 51 -18.93 6.44 -0.55
N LEU A 52 -17.80 6.82 -1.12
CA LEU A 52 -17.72 7.21 -2.53
C LEU A 52 -17.92 6.02 -3.46
N LEU A 53 -17.46 4.85 -3.04
CA LEU A 53 -17.59 3.60 -3.79
C LEU A 53 -18.64 2.66 -3.20
N GLY A 54 -19.12 2.93 -2.00
CA GLY A 54 -19.96 2.00 -1.25
C GLY A 54 -19.19 0.75 -0.81
N ALA A 55 -17.88 0.84 -0.67
CA ALA A 55 -17.04 -0.31 -0.39
C ALA A 55 -16.74 -0.47 1.10
N LYS A 56 -16.89 -1.69 1.61
CA LYS A 56 -16.26 -2.07 2.87
C LYS A 56 -14.77 -2.18 2.63
N VAL A 57 -13.97 -1.47 3.42
CA VAL A 57 -12.50 -1.45 3.27
C VAL A 57 -11.81 -1.73 4.60
N LEU A 58 -10.63 -2.35 4.51
CA LEU A 58 -9.63 -2.43 5.57
C LEU A 58 -8.31 -2.03 4.93
N PRO A 59 -7.87 -0.77 5.09
CA PRO A 59 -6.82 -0.18 4.25
C PRO A 59 -5.39 -0.60 4.61
N GLY A 60 -5.22 -1.62 5.41
CA GLY A 60 -3.92 -2.22 5.73
C GLY A 60 -3.85 -2.64 7.18
N GLU A 61 -3.97 -3.94 7.43
CA GLU A 61 -3.73 -4.57 8.72
C GLU A 61 -2.37 -5.26 8.67
N THR A 62 -1.46 -4.87 9.57
CA THR A 62 -0.12 -5.45 9.62
C THR A 62 -0.11 -6.62 10.58
N ASP A 63 0.26 -7.80 10.09
CA ASP A 63 0.35 -9.02 10.88
C ASP A 63 1.73 -9.16 11.55
N PHE A 64 2.78 -8.75 10.86
CA PHE A 64 4.08 -8.54 11.47
C PHE A 64 4.93 -7.56 10.65
N ALA A 65 5.87 -6.92 11.34
CA ALA A 65 6.89 -6.08 10.76
C ALA A 65 8.11 -6.10 11.68
N LEU A 66 9.22 -6.65 11.21
CA LEU A 66 10.48 -6.65 11.95
C LEU A 66 11.33 -5.47 11.47
N PRO A 67 11.92 -4.67 12.37
CA PRO A 67 12.70 -3.51 11.97
C PRO A 67 13.95 -3.90 11.18
N GLY A 68 14.30 -3.10 10.18
CA GLY A 68 15.48 -3.31 9.35
C GLY A 68 15.40 -2.61 8.00
N PRO A 69 16.48 -2.62 7.21
CA PRO A 69 16.44 -2.13 5.84
C PRO A 69 15.59 -3.04 4.96
N LEU A 70 14.76 -2.47 4.10
CA LEU A 70 13.81 -3.21 3.26
C LEU A 70 13.17 -4.39 4.01
N PRO A 71 12.41 -4.13 5.08
CA PRO A 71 11.84 -5.21 5.88
C PRO A 71 10.75 -5.93 5.10
N PHE A 72 10.60 -7.24 5.35
CA PHE A 72 9.40 -7.94 4.95
C PHE A 72 8.27 -7.57 5.89
N ILE A 73 7.37 -6.73 5.41
CA ILE A 73 6.16 -6.32 6.14
C ILE A 73 5.00 -7.10 5.55
N LEU A 74 4.35 -7.91 6.38
CA LEU A 74 3.16 -8.63 5.96
C LEU A 74 1.93 -7.88 6.45
N SER A 75 1.32 -7.14 5.53
CA SER A 75 0.07 -6.42 5.73
C SER A 75 -0.98 -6.93 4.75
N ARG A 76 -2.25 -6.73 5.10
CA ARG A 76 -3.38 -7.17 4.30
C ARG A 76 -4.32 -5.99 4.07
N THR A 77 -4.72 -5.78 2.85
CA THR A 77 -5.71 -4.78 2.47
C THR A 77 -6.95 -5.47 1.93
N TYR A 78 -8.12 -5.11 2.45
CA TYR A 78 -9.39 -5.62 1.97
C TYR A 78 -10.20 -4.52 1.32
N SER A 79 -10.89 -4.85 0.23
CA SER A 79 -11.96 -4.04 -0.33
C SER A 79 -13.04 -4.91 -0.94
N SER A 80 -14.29 -4.57 -0.66
CA SER A 80 -15.43 -5.20 -1.32
C SER A 80 -15.69 -4.66 -2.73
N TYR A 81 -14.97 -3.60 -3.14
CA TYR A 81 -15.08 -3.02 -4.48
C TYR A 81 -14.53 -3.97 -5.56
N ARG A 82 -15.24 -4.06 -6.68
CA ARG A 82 -14.89 -4.94 -7.80
C ARG A 82 -14.45 -4.08 -8.98
N THR A 83 -13.18 -4.21 -9.37
CA THR A 83 -12.65 -3.51 -10.55
C THR A 83 -13.06 -4.25 -11.82
N LYS A 84 -13.07 -3.55 -12.95
CA LYS A 84 -13.35 -4.16 -14.26
C LYS A 84 -12.17 -4.98 -14.80
N THR A 85 -10.96 -4.75 -14.28
CA THR A 85 -9.72 -5.39 -14.72
C THR A 85 -8.95 -5.95 -13.53
N PRO A 86 -9.53 -6.92 -12.78
CA PRO A 86 -8.90 -7.43 -11.57
C PRO A 86 -7.65 -8.25 -11.90
N ALA A 87 -6.64 -8.15 -11.04
CA ALA A 87 -5.56 -9.12 -10.99
C ALA A 87 -6.07 -10.46 -10.44
N PRO A 88 -5.35 -11.56 -10.66
CA PRO A 88 -5.70 -12.84 -10.03
C PRO A 88 -5.79 -12.72 -8.51
N VAL A 89 -6.67 -13.51 -7.90
CA VAL A 89 -6.81 -13.62 -6.45
C VAL A 89 -5.51 -14.14 -5.85
N GLY A 90 -5.01 -13.44 -4.84
CA GLY A 90 -3.76 -13.78 -4.18
C GLY A 90 -3.91 -14.76 -3.01
N ILE A 91 -2.85 -14.90 -2.25
CA ILE A 91 -2.75 -15.86 -1.13
C ILE A 91 -3.66 -15.54 0.06
N PHE A 92 -4.23 -14.34 0.12
CA PHE A 92 -5.21 -13.96 1.15
C PHE A 92 -6.66 -14.11 0.70
N GLY A 93 -6.89 -14.64 -0.51
CA GLY A 93 -8.23 -14.92 -1.00
C GLY A 93 -8.95 -13.73 -1.60
N PRO A 94 -10.20 -13.95 -2.05
CA PRO A 94 -10.94 -12.91 -2.77
C PRO A 94 -11.24 -11.70 -1.88
N GLY A 95 -11.07 -10.51 -2.47
CA GLY A 95 -11.25 -9.22 -1.80
C GLY A 95 -10.02 -8.70 -1.05
N TRP A 96 -9.05 -9.56 -0.78
CA TRP A 96 -7.81 -9.22 -0.07
C TRP A 96 -6.63 -9.04 -1.02
N LYS A 97 -5.67 -8.21 -0.60
CA LYS A 97 -4.37 -8.04 -1.27
C LYS A 97 -3.23 -8.07 -0.26
N ALA A 98 -2.17 -8.79 -0.64
CA ALA A 98 -0.88 -8.77 0.05
C ALA A 98 0.03 -7.68 -0.55
N PRO A 99 1.10 -7.25 0.14
CA PRO A 99 2.07 -6.32 -0.44
C PRO A 99 2.75 -6.84 -1.71
N SER A 100 2.82 -8.17 -1.86
CA SER A 100 3.39 -8.87 -3.01
C SER A 100 2.43 -9.03 -4.20
N ASP A 101 1.17 -8.64 -4.06
CA ASP A 101 0.14 -8.80 -5.11
C ASP A 101 0.16 -7.66 -6.15
N ILE A 102 1.34 -7.16 -6.47
CA ILE A 102 1.53 -6.22 -7.58
C ILE A 102 1.66 -7.05 -8.85
N HIS A 103 0.87 -6.70 -9.86
CA HIS A 103 0.74 -7.47 -11.08
C HIS A 103 0.67 -6.53 -12.29
N LEU A 104 1.42 -6.83 -13.34
CA LEU A 104 1.39 -6.07 -14.60
C LEU A 104 0.78 -6.92 -15.69
N GLN A 105 -0.30 -6.46 -16.30
CA GLN A 105 -0.90 -7.08 -17.47
C GLN A 105 -0.33 -6.43 -18.73
N LEU A 106 0.22 -7.25 -19.63
CA LEU A 106 0.69 -6.82 -20.94
C LEU A 106 -0.40 -7.08 -21.97
N ARG A 107 -1.03 -6.03 -22.47
CA ARG A 107 -2.06 -6.09 -23.51
C ARG A 107 -1.54 -5.49 -24.80
N ASP A 108 -2.24 -5.71 -25.90
CA ASP A 108 -1.78 -5.29 -27.23
C ASP A 108 -1.51 -3.78 -27.32
N ASN A 109 -2.37 -2.97 -26.72
CA ASN A 109 -2.31 -1.51 -26.83
C ASN A 109 -2.01 -0.78 -25.52
N GLU A 110 -1.96 -1.51 -24.39
CA GLU A 110 -1.78 -0.87 -23.09
C GLU A 110 -1.13 -1.80 -22.08
N LEU A 111 -0.63 -1.20 -21.01
CA LEU A 111 -0.14 -1.88 -19.83
C LEU A 111 -1.07 -1.55 -18.66
N ILE A 112 -1.48 -2.55 -17.90
CA ILE A 112 -2.31 -2.35 -16.71
C ILE A 112 -1.53 -2.82 -15.49
N LEU A 113 -1.17 -1.87 -14.62
CA LEU A 113 -0.54 -2.16 -13.35
C LEU A 113 -1.61 -2.27 -12.27
N ASN A 114 -1.76 -3.47 -11.71
CA ASN A 114 -2.58 -3.71 -10.53
C ASN A 114 -1.68 -3.59 -9.31
N ASP A 115 -1.90 -2.59 -8.50
CA ASP A 115 -1.08 -2.38 -7.30
C ASP A 115 -1.58 -3.20 -6.10
N ASN A 116 -0.82 -3.18 -5.02
CA ASN A 116 -1.17 -3.89 -3.79
C ASN A 116 -2.32 -3.27 -2.99
N GLY A 117 -2.83 -2.13 -3.41
CA GLY A 117 -4.03 -1.49 -2.86
C GLY A 117 -5.31 -1.78 -3.66
N GLY A 118 -5.20 -2.56 -4.74
CA GLY A 118 -6.32 -2.92 -5.61
C GLY A 118 -6.59 -1.94 -6.75
N ARG A 119 -5.71 -0.93 -6.97
CA ARG A 119 -5.84 -0.02 -8.11
C ARG A 119 -5.46 -0.69 -9.42
N SER A 120 -6.14 -0.29 -10.49
CA SER A 120 -5.72 -0.58 -11.86
C SER A 120 -5.22 0.72 -12.49
N ILE A 121 -3.94 0.80 -12.76
CA ILE A 121 -3.29 1.98 -13.35
C ILE A 121 -2.96 1.66 -14.80
N HIS A 122 -3.46 2.47 -15.72
CA HIS A 122 -3.29 2.26 -17.15
C HIS A 122 -2.12 3.09 -17.68
N PHE A 123 -1.24 2.43 -18.45
CA PHE A 123 -0.12 3.05 -19.14
C PHE A 123 -0.19 2.71 -20.62
N GLU A 124 0.34 3.59 -21.45
CA GLU A 124 0.59 3.29 -22.85
C GLU A 124 1.69 2.21 -22.97
N HIS A 125 1.72 1.54 -24.11
CA HIS A 125 2.79 0.58 -24.40
C HIS A 125 4.17 1.25 -24.30
N LEU A 126 5.14 0.56 -23.69
CA LEU A 126 6.51 1.04 -23.53
C LEU A 126 7.47 0.21 -24.38
N PHE A 127 8.32 0.88 -25.15
CA PHE A 127 9.51 0.27 -25.76
C PHE A 127 10.63 0.12 -24.72
N PRO A 128 11.64 -0.75 -24.98
CA PRO A 128 12.77 -0.88 -24.06
C PRO A 128 13.40 0.46 -23.68
N GLY A 129 13.56 0.70 -22.38
CA GLY A 129 14.12 1.94 -21.84
C GLY A 129 13.16 3.10 -21.72
N GLU A 130 11.93 2.97 -22.20
CA GLU A 130 10.91 4.01 -22.05
C GLU A 130 10.25 3.94 -20.69
N ASP A 131 9.69 5.07 -20.27
CA ASP A 131 8.91 5.20 -19.04
C ASP A 131 7.55 5.83 -19.30
N GLY A 132 6.61 5.51 -18.40
CA GLY A 132 5.32 6.16 -18.28
C GLY A 132 5.11 6.67 -16.86
N PHE A 133 4.43 7.81 -16.75
CA PHE A 133 4.06 8.38 -15.47
C PHE A 133 2.57 8.65 -15.41
N SER A 134 1.89 8.06 -14.41
CA SER A 134 0.49 8.35 -14.13
C SER A 134 0.39 9.60 -13.27
N ARG A 135 -0.09 10.70 -13.84
CA ARG A 135 -0.24 11.97 -13.11
C ARG A 135 -1.32 11.93 -12.04
N SER A 136 -2.37 11.16 -12.26
CA SER A 136 -3.47 11.02 -11.30
C SER A 136 -3.09 10.13 -10.11
N GLU A 137 -2.26 9.11 -10.34
CA GLU A 137 -1.88 8.13 -9.33
C GLU A 137 -0.46 8.34 -8.79
N LEU A 138 0.31 9.25 -9.40
CA LEU A 138 1.69 9.59 -9.03
C LEU A 138 2.60 8.35 -9.00
N PHE A 139 2.58 7.60 -10.09
CA PHE A 139 3.25 6.32 -10.21
C PHE A 139 4.02 6.23 -11.52
N TRP A 140 5.28 5.76 -11.46
CA TRP A 140 6.12 5.52 -12.64
C TRP A 140 6.21 4.04 -12.96
N LEU A 141 6.19 3.74 -14.26
CA LEU A 141 6.51 2.43 -14.80
C LEU A 141 7.61 2.61 -15.84
N VAL A 142 8.72 1.88 -15.69
CA VAL A 142 9.87 1.94 -16.60
C VAL A 142 10.14 0.55 -17.14
N ARG A 143 10.27 0.42 -18.46
CA ARG A 143 10.70 -0.84 -19.07
C ARG A 143 12.22 -0.91 -19.12
N GLY A 144 12.81 -2.03 -18.69
CA GLY A 144 14.25 -2.28 -18.82
C GLY A 144 14.73 -2.31 -20.27
N GLY A 145 16.03 -2.38 -20.46
CA GLY A 145 16.68 -2.43 -21.76
C GLY A 145 17.71 -1.32 -22.01
N VAL A 146 17.99 -0.49 -21.00
CA VAL A 146 19.00 0.58 -21.07
C VAL A 146 19.87 0.61 -19.82
N ALA A 147 21.16 0.88 -19.98
CA ALA A 147 22.08 0.98 -18.85
C ALA A 147 21.83 2.23 -18.00
N LYS A 148 21.42 3.31 -18.63
CA LYS A 148 21.19 4.62 -18.01
C LYS A 148 19.93 5.26 -18.55
N LEU A 149 19.23 6.00 -17.70
CA LEU A 149 18.21 6.97 -18.12
C LEU A 149 18.91 8.31 -18.46
N ASN A 150 18.17 9.20 -19.14
CA ASN A 150 18.67 10.55 -19.39
C ASN A 150 19.05 11.20 -18.03
N GLU A 151 20.17 11.89 -17.98
CA GLU A 151 20.70 12.50 -16.73
C GLU A 151 19.73 13.49 -16.10
N SER A 152 18.87 14.13 -16.89
CA SER A 152 17.85 15.06 -16.40
C SER A 152 16.59 14.35 -15.88
N HIS A 153 16.46 13.05 -16.10
CA HIS A 153 15.30 12.29 -15.65
C HIS A 153 15.27 12.19 -14.12
N ARG A 154 14.10 12.39 -13.53
CA ARG A 154 13.93 12.34 -12.05
C ARG A 154 14.34 11.01 -11.45
N LEU A 155 14.21 9.92 -12.18
CA LEU A 155 14.54 8.57 -11.74
C LEU A 155 15.95 8.14 -12.14
N ALA A 156 16.75 8.99 -12.77
CA ALA A 156 18.09 8.61 -13.22
C ALA A 156 19.00 8.10 -12.08
N PRO A 157 19.08 8.77 -10.92
CA PRO A 157 19.85 8.23 -9.79
C PRO A 157 19.31 6.91 -9.25
N LEU A 158 17.98 6.77 -9.16
CA LEU A 158 17.34 5.55 -8.67
C LEU A 158 17.52 4.38 -9.63
N TRP A 159 17.57 4.65 -10.95
CA TRP A 159 17.86 3.64 -11.97
C TRP A 159 19.24 3.03 -11.78
N GLN A 160 20.23 3.83 -11.42
CA GLN A 160 21.59 3.35 -11.19
C GLN A 160 21.73 2.48 -9.93
N ALA A 161 20.78 2.52 -9.02
CA ALA A 161 20.75 1.63 -7.86
C ALA A 161 20.38 0.18 -8.22
N LEU A 162 19.77 -0.03 -9.39
CA LEU A 162 19.41 -1.36 -9.88
C LEU A 162 20.66 -2.13 -10.34
N PRO A 163 20.70 -3.46 -10.11
CA PRO A 163 21.70 -4.32 -10.76
C PRO A 163 21.66 -4.18 -12.29
N GLU A 164 22.83 -4.27 -12.92
CA GLU A 164 22.96 -4.10 -14.37
C GLU A 164 22.09 -5.08 -15.15
N GLU A 165 21.98 -6.34 -14.68
CA GLU A 165 21.16 -7.37 -15.33
C GLU A 165 19.69 -6.94 -15.42
N LEU A 166 19.17 -6.25 -14.41
CA LEU A 166 17.80 -5.75 -14.41
C LEU A 166 17.64 -4.55 -15.34
N ARG A 167 18.61 -3.61 -15.32
CA ARG A 167 18.57 -2.43 -16.18
C ARG A 167 18.58 -2.78 -17.66
N LEU A 168 19.35 -3.77 -18.05
CA LEU A 168 19.54 -4.19 -19.43
C LEU A 168 18.48 -5.17 -19.95
N SER A 169 17.65 -5.71 -19.09
CA SER A 169 16.62 -6.68 -19.50
C SER A 169 15.40 -5.98 -20.10
N PRO A 170 15.12 -6.16 -21.40
CA PRO A 170 13.94 -5.52 -22.05
C PRO A 170 12.63 -6.23 -21.67
N HIS A 171 12.67 -7.31 -20.93
CA HIS A 171 11.51 -8.08 -20.51
C HIS A 171 11.05 -7.77 -19.09
N ILE A 172 11.85 -7.02 -18.34
CA ILE A 172 11.56 -6.62 -16.96
C ILE A 172 11.00 -5.20 -16.95
N TYR A 173 10.00 -4.97 -16.10
CA TYR A 173 9.44 -3.66 -15.83
C TYR A 173 9.72 -3.29 -14.38
N LEU A 174 9.97 -2.02 -14.13
CA LEU A 174 10.28 -1.48 -12.82
C LEU A 174 9.24 -0.41 -12.50
N ALA A 175 8.68 -0.48 -11.32
CA ALA A 175 7.67 0.47 -10.87
C ALA A 175 8.15 1.17 -9.60
N THR A 176 7.82 2.44 -9.45
CA THR A 176 8.04 3.20 -8.23
C THR A 176 7.04 4.34 -8.11
N ASN A 177 6.74 4.74 -6.89
CA ASN A 177 5.94 5.92 -6.60
C ASN A 177 6.77 7.11 -6.09
N SER A 178 8.10 6.97 -6.04
CA SER A 178 8.98 8.00 -5.52
C SER A 178 10.37 7.92 -6.14
N PRO A 179 11.02 9.07 -6.45
CA PRO A 179 12.42 9.08 -6.84
C PRO A 179 13.39 8.57 -5.78
N GLN A 180 12.94 8.42 -4.53
CA GLN A 180 13.71 7.80 -3.45
C GLN A 180 13.48 6.29 -3.35
N GLY A 181 12.70 5.72 -4.25
CA GLY A 181 12.40 4.29 -4.26
C GLY A 181 11.43 3.84 -3.17
N PRO A 182 11.33 2.55 -2.93
CA PRO A 182 12.04 1.49 -3.67
C PRO A 182 11.50 1.26 -5.08
N TRP A 183 12.25 0.51 -5.88
CA TRP A 183 11.76 -0.10 -7.09
C TRP A 183 11.01 -1.39 -6.76
N TRP A 184 9.86 -1.58 -7.38
CA TRP A 184 9.20 -2.89 -7.48
C TRP A 184 9.64 -3.53 -8.80
N ILE A 185 10.24 -4.72 -8.70
CA ILE A 185 10.73 -5.47 -9.86
C ILE A 185 9.61 -6.36 -10.38
N LEU A 186 9.19 -6.11 -11.60
CA LEU A 186 8.13 -6.86 -12.28
C LEU A 186 8.74 -7.76 -13.35
N GLY A 187 8.85 -9.03 -13.03
CA GLY A 187 9.38 -10.07 -13.90
C GLY A 187 8.41 -11.24 -14.01
N TRP A 188 8.93 -12.37 -14.33
CA TRP A 188 8.16 -13.61 -14.28
C TRP A 188 8.84 -14.61 -13.36
N SER A 189 8.04 -15.56 -12.90
CA SER A 189 8.56 -16.69 -12.16
C SER A 189 9.25 -17.67 -13.11
N GLU A 190 10.44 -18.10 -12.75
CA GLU A 190 11.03 -19.27 -13.41
C GLU A 190 10.14 -20.49 -13.13
N ARG A 191 9.90 -21.28 -14.15
CA ARG A 191 9.17 -22.52 -13.99
C ARG A 191 9.85 -23.63 -14.80
N VAL A 192 9.69 -24.85 -14.34
CA VAL A 192 10.12 -26.03 -15.09
C VAL A 192 9.09 -26.29 -16.19
N PRO A 193 9.48 -26.27 -17.48
CA PRO A 193 8.55 -26.56 -18.57
C PRO A 193 7.96 -27.96 -18.46
N GLY A 194 6.69 -28.11 -18.85
CA GLY A 194 6.04 -29.40 -18.96
C GLY A 194 6.66 -30.27 -20.08
N VAL A 195 6.47 -31.58 -20.01
CA VAL A 195 7.06 -32.53 -20.97
C VAL A 195 6.59 -32.25 -22.40
N ASP A 196 5.37 -31.76 -22.57
CA ASP A 196 4.73 -31.49 -23.87
C ASP A 196 4.86 -30.05 -24.34
N GLU A 197 5.59 -29.20 -23.62
CA GLU A 197 5.78 -27.79 -24.01
C GLU A 197 6.86 -27.65 -25.08
N MET A 198 6.55 -26.83 -26.08
CA MET A 198 7.56 -26.43 -27.07
C MET A 198 8.50 -25.37 -26.46
N LEU A 199 9.82 -25.62 -26.63
CA LEU A 199 10.86 -24.72 -26.15
C LEU A 199 11.47 -23.91 -27.32
N PRO A 200 11.79 -22.62 -27.11
CA PRO A 200 11.56 -21.84 -25.88
C PRO A 200 10.07 -21.54 -25.68
N ALA A 201 9.61 -21.64 -24.43
CA ALA A 201 8.23 -21.31 -24.09
C ALA A 201 7.97 -19.81 -24.34
N PRO A 202 6.78 -19.43 -24.87
CA PRO A 202 6.44 -18.03 -25.03
C PRO A 202 6.40 -17.33 -23.66
N LEU A 203 6.84 -16.06 -23.62
CA LEU A 203 6.77 -15.26 -22.41
C LEU A 203 5.30 -15.04 -22.02
N PRO A 204 4.96 -15.11 -20.71
CA PRO A 204 3.59 -14.87 -20.29
C PRO A 204 3.17 -13.42 -20.56
N PRO A 205 1.87 -13.16 -20.81
CA PRO A 205 1.35 -11.82 -21.07
C PRO A 205 1.18 -11.00 -19.78
N TYR A 206 1.93 -11.32 -18.76
CA TYR A 206 1.90 -10.62 -17.45
C TYR A 206 3.28 -10.64 -16.81
N ARG A 207 3.43 -9.78 -15.80
CA ARG A 207 4.60 -9.77 -14.90
C ARG A 207 4.13 -9.79 -13.46
N VAL A 208 4.93 -10.39 -12.59
CA VAL A 208 4.66 -10.51 -11.15
C VAL A 208 5.81 -9.90 -10.36
N LEU A 209 5.57 -9.55 -9.10
CA LEU A 209 6.59 -9.01 -8.24
C LEU A 209 7.62 -10.08 -7.88
N THR A 210 8.89 -9.82 -8.21
CA THR A 210 10.01 -10.72 -7.91
C THR A 210 10.94 -10.19 -6.83
N GLY A 211 10.85 -8.91 -6.53
CA GLY A 211 11.66 -8.30 -5.49
C GLY A 211 11.52 -6.78 -5.45
N LEU A 212 12.25 -6.20 -4.51
CA LEU A 212 12.40 -4.76 -4.36
C LEU A 212 13.87 -4.39 -4.32
N VAL A 213 14.21 -3.21 -4.83
CA VAL A 213 15.55 -2.63 -4.70
C VAL A 213 15.40 -1.20 -4.20
N ASP A 214 16.09 -0.83 -3.13
CA ASP A 214 16.08 0.53 -2.64
C ASP A 214 17.12 1.41 -3.34
N ARG A 215 17.15 2.68 -3.02
CA ARG A 215 18.09 3.65 -3.60
C ARG A 215 19.56 3.38 -3.29
N PHE A 216 19.85 2.52 -2.33
CA PHE A 216 21.20 2.12 -1.93
C PHE A 216 21.63 0.79 -2.55
N GLY A 217 20.78 0.19 -3.38
CA GLY A 217 21.04 -1.09 -4.00
C GLY A 217 20.76 -2.31 -3.11
N ARG A 218 20.20 -2.11 -1.91
CA ARG A 218 19.77 -3.22 -1.04
C ARG A 218 18.54 -3.87 -1.64
N THR A 219 18.40 -5.18 -1.47
CA THR A 219 17.35 -5.97 -2.10
C THR A 219 16.50 -6.71 -1.08
N LEU A 220 15.21 -6.83 -1.39
CA LEU A 220 14.31 -7.81 -0.82
C LEU A 220 13.91 -8.74 -1.94
N THR A 221 14.06 -10.05 -1.74
CA THR A 221 13.84 -11.05 -2.79
C THR A 221 12.70 -11.97 -2.41
N PHE A 222 11.79 -12.18 -3.36
CA PHE A 222 10.73 -13.19 -3.28
C PHE A 222 11.16 -14.42 -4.05
N ARG A 223 11.24 -15.56 -3.36
CA ARG A 223 11.48 -16.85 -4.01
C ARG A 223 10.14 -17.45 -4.41
N ARG A 224 9.97 -17.66 -5.72
CA ARG A 224 8.79 -18.30 -6.29
C ARG A 224 9.10 -19.74 -6.67
N GLU A 225 8.15 -20.63 -6.44
CA GLU A 225 8.32 -22.03 -6.80
C GLU A 225 8.34 -22.23 -8.32
N ALA A 226 9.33 -22.99 -8.80
CA ALA A 226 9.50 -23.28 -10.23
C ALA A 226 8.70 -24.50 -10.68
N ALA A 227 8.31 -25.39 -9.78
CA ALA A 227 7.62 -26.65 -10.07
C ALA A 227 6.71 -27.06 -8.91
N GLY A 228 5.80 -27.99 -9.17
CA GLY A 228 4.91 -28.56 -8.18
C GLY A 228 3.58 -27.83 -8.06
N GLU A 229 2.84 -28.11 -6.99
CA GLU A 229 1.50 -27.58 -6.75
C GLU A 229 1.47 -26.05 -6.58
N PHE A 230 2.57 -25.47 -6.10
CA PHE A 230 2.67 -24.04 -5.81
C PHE A 230 3.50 -23.27 -6.86
N THR A 231 3.62 -23.81 -8.07
CA THR A 231 4.37 -23.16 -9.15
C THR A 231 3.92 -21.69 -9.33
N GLY A 232 4.88 -20.78 -9.30
CA GLY A 232 4.65 -19.34 -9.42
C GLY A 232 4.34 -18.62 -8.12
N GLU A 233 4.05 -19.35 -7.05
CA GLU A 233 3.73 -18.75 -5.75
C GLU A 233 4.99 -18.48 -4.93
N ILE A 234 4.92 -17.45 -4.06
CA ILE A 234 6.01 -17.11 -3.16
C ILE A 234 6.01 -18.07 -1.97
N THR A 235 7.11 -18.77 -1.76
CA THR A 235 7.32 -19.65 -0.60
C THR A 235 8.48 -19.22 0.28
N GLY A 236 9.29 -18.28 -0.18
CA GLY A 236 10.41 -17.74 0.58
C GLY A 236 10.58 -16.25 0.36
N VAL A 237 11.04 -15.55 1.39
CA VAL A 237 11.39 -14.14 1.33
C VAL A 237 12.72 -13.94 2.04
N THR A 238 13.62 -13.18 1.41
CA THR A 238 14.83 -12.68 2.05
C THR A 238 14.74 -11.16 2.13
N ASP A 239 14.74 -10.59 3.33
CA ASP A 239 14.65 -9.13 3.49
C ASP A 239 16.00 -8.43 3.29
N GLY A 240 16.00 -7.10 3.36
CA GLY A 240 17.20 -6.30 3.14
C GLY A 240 18.27 -6.46 4.23
N ALA A 241 17.93 -7.02 5.37
CA ALA A 241 18.86 -7.32 6.46
C ALA A 241 19.40 -8.77 6.40
N GLY A 242 18.92 -9.58 5.46
CA GLY A 242 19.31 -10.96 5.29
C GLY A 242 18.50 -11.98 6.10
N ARG A 243 17.42 -11.54 6.77
CA ARG A 243 16.47 -12.46 7.40
C ARG A 243 15.74 -13.25 6.34
N GLN A 244 15.49 -14.53 6.61
CA GLN A 244 14.76 -15.41 5.72
C GLN A 244 13.46 -15.86 6.36
N PHE A 245 12.42 -15.85 5.53
CA PHE A 245 11.06 -16.23 5.92
C PHE A 245 10.57 -17.35 5.01
N ARG A 246 9.82 -18.27 5.58
CA ARG A 246 9.14 -19.32 4.84
C ARG A 246 7.63 -19.08 4.89
N LEU A 247 7.00 -19.07 3.72
CA LEU A 247 5.55 -18.98 3.57
C LEU A 247 5.02 -20.40 3.34
N VAL A 248 4.18 -20.86 4.25
CA VAL A 248 3.54 -22.17 4.16
C VAL A 248 2.19 -21.99 3.48
N LEU A 249 2.04 -22.63 2.32
CA LEU A 249 0.84 -22.54 1.48
C LEU A 249 0.02 -23.81 1.54
N THR A 250 -1.26 -23.70 1.27
CA THR A 250 -2.17 -24.83 1.10
C THR A 250 -2.99 -24.68 -0.17
N THR A 251 -3.26 -25.81 -0.84
CA THR A 251 -4.27 -25.90 -1.90
C THR A 251 -5.65 -26.10 -1.27
N GLN A 252 -6.70 -25.89 -2.07
CA GLN A 252 -8.06 -26.18 -1.63
C GLN A 252 -8.23 -27.67 -1.28
N ALA A 253 -7.67 -28.56 -2.09
CA ALA A 253 -7.70 -30.00 -1.84
C ALA A 253 -7.03 -30.38 -0.51
N GLN A 254 -5.89 -29.77 -0.20
CA GLN A 254 -5.19 -30.00 1.07
C GLN A 254 -6.03 -29.52 2.27
N ARG A 255 -6.68 -28.36 2.18
CA ARG A 255 -7.57 -27.86 3.24
C ARG A 255 -8.77 -28.77 3.43
N ALA A 256 -9.37 -29.26 2.34
CA ALA A 256 -10.46 -30.22 2.39
C ALA A 256 -10.05 -31.53 3.06
N GLU A 257 -8.88 -32.08 2.70
CA GLU A 257 -8.34 -33.31 3.31
C GLU A 257 -8.03 -33.12 4.80
N ASN A 258 -7.39 -32.00 5.17
CA ASN A 258 -7.11 -31.69 6.58
C ASN A 258 -8.40 -31.61 7.42
N ALA A 259 -9.46 -31.03 6.85
CA ALA A 259 -10.76 -30.95 7.52
C ALA A 259 -11.40 -32.34 7.68
N ARG A 260 -11.28 -33.22 6.68
CA ARG A 260 -11.74 -34.62 6.78
C ARG A 260 -11.01 -35.37 7.89
N GLN A 261 -9.67 -35.23 7.97
CA GLN A 261 -8.86 -35.88 9.01
C GLN A 261 -9.22 -35.36 10.40
N GLN A 262 -9.44 -34.07 10.57
CA GLN A 262 -9.87 -33.48 11.82
C GLN A 262 -11.26 -33.98 12.24
N ALA A 263 -12.19 -34.09 11.30
CA ALA A 263 -13.53 -34.63 11.56
C ALA A 263 -13.49 -36.10 12.01
N ILE A 264 -12.66 -36.93 11.37
CA ILE A 264 -12.44 -38.33 11.76
C ILE A 264 -11.85 -38.40 13.18
N ALA A 265 -10.83 -37.60 13.47
CA ALA A 265 -10.20 -37.58 14.80
C ALA A 265 -11.15 -37.11 15.90
N ALA A 266 -12.11 -36.24 15.59
CA ALA A 266 -13.14 -35.75 16.49
C ALA A 266 -14.36 -36.71 16.61
N GLY A 267 -14.38 -37.82 15.85
CA GLY A 267 -15.49 -38.77 15.83
C GLY A 267 -16.73 -38.26 15.12
N THR A 268 -16.61 -37.23 14.27
CA THR A 268 -17.71 -36.66 13.49
C THR A 268 -17.69 -37.20 12.07
N LYS A 269 -18.83 -37.12 11.36
CA LYS A 269 -18.89 -37.39 9.92
C LYS A 269 -18.19 -36.25 9.17
N GLY A 270 -17.64 -36.56 8.00
CA GLY A 270 -16.80 -35.70 7.16
C GLY A 270 -17.15 -34.22 7.07
N SER A 271 -16.30 -33.46 6.42
CA SER A 271 -16.38 -32.02 6.28
C SER A 271 -17.09 -31.65 4.97
N ASP A 272 -17.84 -30.53 4.98
CA ASP A 272 -18.48 -29.95 3.79
C ASP A 272 -17.53 -29.12 2.93
N ILE A 273 -16.21 -29.14 3.21
CA ILE A 273 -15.23 -28.39 2.43
C ILE A 273 -15.02 -29.09 1.09
N PRO A 274 -15.30 -28.41 -0.06
CA PRO A 274 -15.08 -29.00 -1.37
C PRO A 274 -13.59 -29.12 -1.68
N ASP A 275 -13.24 -30.11 -2.51
CA ASP A 275 -11.85 -30.35 -2.97
C ASP A 275 -11.37 -29.29 -3.98
N SER A 276 -12.28 -28.60 -4.62
CA SER A 276 -11.97 -27.53 -5.57
C SER A 276 -12.97 -26.37 -5.43
N LEU A 277 -12.54 -25.18 -5.85
CA LEU A 277 -13.35 -24.00 -5.92
C LEU A 277 -13.55 -23.59 -7.38
N PRO A 278 -14.62 -22.85 -7.71
CA PRO A 278 -14.69 -22.18 -9.01
C PRO A 278 -13.43 -21.37 -9.26
N ASP A 279 -12.87 -21.45 -10.46
CA ASP A 279 -11.62 -20.80 -10.83
C ASP A 279 -11.77 -19.29 -11.11
N TYR A 280 -12.98 -18.77 -11.02
CA TYR A 280 -13.30 -17.36 -11.23
C TYR A 280 -14.12 -16.80 -10.09
N THR A 281 -13.80 -15.59 -9.69
CA THR A 281 -14.58 -14.77 -8.75
C THR A 281 -14.78 -13.37 -9.33
N GLU A 282 -15.65 -12.59 -8.73
CA GLU A 282 -15.81 -11.16 -9.07
C GLU A 282 -14.53 -10.34 -8.78
N TYR A 283 -13.60 -10.91 -7.98
CA TYR A 283 -12.31 -10.31 -7.64
C TYR A 283 -11.14 -10.84 -8.50
N GLY A 284 -11.43 -11.64 -9.51
CA GLY A 284 -10.45 -12.21 -10.42
C GLY A 284 -10.41 -13.73 -10.40
N ARG A 285 -9.50 -14.30 -11.19
CA ARG A 285 -9.27 -15.75 -11.21
C ARG A 285 -8.69 -16.22 -9.89
N ASP A 286 -9.08 -17.41 -9.47
CA ASP A 286 -8.70 -17.98 -8.19
C ASP A 286 -8.19 -19.41 -8.37
N ASN A 287 -6.90 -19.63 -8.07
CA ASN A 287 -6.29 -20.96 -8.08
C ASN A 287 -6.49 -21.73 -6.77
N GLY A 288 -7.13 -21.13 -5.78
CA GLY A 288 -7.41 -21.75 -4.49
C GLY A 288 -6.20 -21.86 -3.53
N ILE A 289 -5.03 -21.36 -3.90
CA ILE A 289 -3.83 -21.40 -3.05
C ILE A 289 -3.92 -20.29 -2.01
N ARG A 290 -3.65 -20.66 -0.74
CA ARG A 290 -3.76 -19.75 0.41
C ARG A 290 -2.57 -19.87 1.34
N LEU A 291 -2.26 -18.78 2.02
CA LEU A 291 -1.23 -18.73 3.05
C LEU A 291 -1.78 -19.33 4.35
N SER A 292 -1.10 -20.32 4.92
CA SER A 292 -1.46 -20.88 6.23
C SER A 292 -0.63 -20.30 7.37
N GLY A 293 0.62 -19.91 7.11
CA GLY A 293 1.48 -19.33 8.12
C GLY A 293 2.81 -18.85 7.57
N VAL A 294 3.51 -18.05 8.36
CA VAL A 294 4.84 -17.52 8.02
C VAL A 294 5.80 -17.81 9.15
N TRP A 295 6.94 -18.39 8.82
CA TRP A 295 8.02 -18.71 9.73
C TRP A 295 9.23 -17.84 9.47
N LEU A 296 9.87 -17.36 10.54
CA LEU A 296 11.22 -16.83 10.47
C LEU A 296 12.19 -18.01 10.53
N THR A 297 12.92 -18.27 9.45
CA THR A 297 13.78 -19.45 9.30
C THR A 297 15.26 -19.12 9.46
N HIS A 298 15.64 -17.86 9.29
CA HIS A 298 17.03 -17.43 9.47
C HIS A 298 17.05 -15.97 9.95
N ASP A 299 17.88 -15.71 10.95
CA ASP A 299 18.18 -14.37 11.46
C ASP A 299 19.69 -14.23 11.58
N PRO A 300 20.35 -13.36 10.80
CA PRO A 300 21.80 -13.23 10.81
C PRO A 300 22.42 -12.83 12.16
N GLU A 301 21.66 -12.05 12.97
CA GLU A 301 22.14 -11.60 14.29
C GLU A 301 21.80 -12.60 15.41
N TYR A 302 20.77 -13.41 15.22
CA TYR A 302 20.27 -14.35 16.22
C TYR A 302 20.02 -15.74 15.63
N PRO A 303 21.03 -16.38 14.99
CA PRO A 303 20.82 -17.64 14.27
C PRO A 303 20.39 -18.80 15.18
N GLU A 304 20.72 -18.72 16.48
CA GLU A 304 20.37 -19.76 17.48
C GLU A 304 19.05 -19.49 18.20
N ASN A 305 18.43 -18.31 18.01
CA ASN A 305 17.25 -17.87 18.74
C ASN A 305 16.04 -17.67 17.83
N LEU A 306 15.80 -18.62 16.93
CA LEU A 306 14.65 -18.56 16.04
C LEU A 306 13.35 -18.90 16.80
N PRO A 307 12.21 -18.28 16.44
CA PRO A 307 10.92 -18.61 17.03
C PRO A 307 10.55 -20.09 16.81
N ALA A 308 10.02 -20.72 17.85
CA ALA A 308 9.54 -22.10 17.79
C ALA A 308 8.12 -22.20 17.18
N ALA A 309 7.47 -21.07 16.95
CA ALA A 309 6.13 -20.96 16.40
C ALA A 309 6.13 -20.04 15.17
N PRO A 310 5.15 -20.16 14.26
CA PRO A 310 5.02 -19.20 13.19
C PRO A 310 4.78 -17.78 13.70
N LEU A 311 5.26 -16.78 12.96
CA LEU A 311 5.04 -15.38 13.29
C LEU A 311 3.56 -14.99 13.22
N VAL A 312 2.84 -15.64 12.30
CA VAL A 312 1.42 -15.45 12.05
C VAL A 312 0.86 -16.73 11.43
N ARG A 313 -0.40 -17.02 11.73
CA ARG A 313 -1.13 -18.16 11.17
C ARG A 313 -2.52 -17.71 10.73
N TYR A 314 -3.04 -18.36 9.68
CA TYR A 314 -4.31 -18.03 9.06
C TYR A 314 -5.21 -19.24 8.96
N ASP A 315 -6.51 -19.04 9.23
CA ASP A 315 -7.55 -20.03 8.97
C ASP A 315 -8.48 -19.55 7.84
N TRP A 316 -9.09 -20.50 7.17
CA TRP A 316 -9.86 -20.30 5.95
C TRP A 316 -11.26 -20.87 6.07
N THR A 317 -12.24 -20.22 5.43
CA THR A 317 -13.58 -20.79 5.27
C THR A 317 -13.55 -21.96 4.28
N ALA A 318 -14.66 -22.72 4.21
CA ALA A 318 -14.82 -23.79 3.24
C ALA A 318 -14.68 -23.31 1.78
N ARG A 319 -14.94 -22.03 1.53
CA ARG A 319 -14.85 -21.41 0.21
C ARG A 319 -13.52 -20.68 -0.04
N GLY A 320 -12.54 -20.89 0.81
CA GLY A 320 -11.22 -20.28 0.66
C GLY A 320 -11.17 -18.77 0.97
N GLU A 321 -12.07 -18.28 1.79
CA GLU A 321 -12.08 -16.91 2.27
C GLU A 321 -11.33 -16.82 3.60
N LEU A 322 -10.61 -15.74 3.86
CA LEU A 322 -9.86 -15.57 5.09
C LEU A 322 -10.80 -15.49 6.30
N ALA A 323 -10.72 -16.48 7.19
CA ALA A 323 -11.62 -16.57 8.35
C ALA A 323 -11.02 -15.99 9.62
N ALA A 324 -9.73 -16.23 9.88
CA ALA A 324 -9.10 -15.85 11.14
C ALA A 324 -7.60 -15.62 10.99
N VAL A 325 -7.08 -14.75 11.85
CA VAL A 325 -5.66 -14.46 11.95
C VAL A 325 -5.23 -14.69 13.41
N TYR A 326 -4.14 -15.44 13.57
CA TYR A 326 -3.54 -15.78 14.86
C TYR A 326 -2.14 -15.20 14.97
N ASP A 327 -1.82 -14.62 16.10
CA ASP A 327 -0.48 -14.10 16.37
C ASP A 327 0.51 -15.21 16.74
N ARG A 328 1.75 -14.82 17.05
CA ARG A 328 2.83 -15.72 17.46
C ARG A 328 2.48 -16.56 18.69
N SER A 329 1.66 -16.04 19.61
CA SER A 329 1.23 -16.77 20.82
C SER A 329 0.10 -17.74 20.55
N GLY A 330 -0.45 -17.78 19.33
CA GLY A 330 -1.63 -18.57 18.99
C GLY A 330 -2.95 -17.92 19.35
N THR A 331 -2.94 -16.65 19.75
CA THR A 331 -4.15 -15.89 20.06
C THR A 331 -4.83 -15.44 18.78
N GLN A 332 -6.15 -15.68 18.69
CA GLN A 332 -6.95 -15.19 17.57
C GLN A 332 -7.11 -13.68 17.66
N MET A 333 -6.45 -12.96 16.75
CA MET A 333 -6.46 -11.51 16.72
C MET A 333 -7.61 -10.94 15.90
N ARG A 334 -8.03 -11.65 14.86
CA ARG A 334 -9.05 -11.22 13.91
C ARG A 334 -9.95 -12.39 13.53
N HIS A 335 -11.23 -12.07 13.25
CA HIS A 335 -12.17 -12.99 12.65
C HIS A 335 -13.00 -12.27 11.60
N PHE A 336 -13.26 -12.94 10.46
CA PHE A 336 -13.99 -12.39 9.32
C PHE A 336 -15.10 -13.34 8.89
N THR A 337 -16.25 -12.79 8.51
CA THR A 337 -17.39 -13.54 8.02
C THR A 337 -17.84 -12.94 6.68
N TYR A 338 -18.24 -13.81 5.76
CA TYR A 338 -18.55 -13.44 4.39
C TYR A 338 -19.99 -13.81 4.03
N ASP A 339 -20.48 -13.15 2.97
CA ASP A 339 -21.82 -13.40 2.42
C ASP A 339 -21.94 -14.84 1.91
N ASP A 340 -23.09 -15.47 2.15
CA ASP A 340 -23.34 -16.85 1.72
C ASP A 340 -23.42 -17.01 0.20
N LYS A 341 -23.86 -15.96 -0.50
CA LYS A 341 -24.06 -15.98 -1.96
C LYS A 341 -22.85 -15.46 -2.71
N TYR A 342 -22.21 -14.39 -2.21
CA TYR A 342 -21.11 -13.70 -2.90
C TYR A 342 -19.78 -13.98 -2.20
N ARG A 343 -19.00 -14.90 -2.77
CA ARG A 343 -17.70 -15.30 -2.22
C ARG A 343 -16.74 -14.11 -2.13
N GLY A 344 -16.17 -13.89 -0.94
CA GLY A 344 -15.26 -12.78 -0.68
C GLY A 344 -15.90 -11.46 -0.26
N ARG A 345 -17.24 -11.36 -0.24
CA ARG A 345 -17.92 -10.18 0.27
C ARG A 345 -18.03 -10.23 1.78
N MET A 346 -17.27 -9.38 2.48
CA MET A 346 -17.25 -9.37 3.94
C MET A 346 -18.53 -8.78 4.51
N VAL A 347 -19.22 -9.55 5.36
CA VAL A 347 -20.44 -9.11 6.07
C VAL A 347 -20.20 -8.84 7.54
N ALA A 348 -19.07 -9.31 8.11
CA ALA A 348 -18.75 -9.07 9.51
C ALA A 348 -17.25 -9.22 9.75
N HIS A 349 -16.75 -8.49 10.76
CA HIS A 349 -15.42 -8.72 11.30
C HIS A 349 -15.36 -8.30 12.77
N ARG A 350 -14.36 -8.84 13.48
CA ARG A 350 -14.10 -8.46 14.86
C ARG A 350 -12.61 -8.49 15.18
N TYR A 351 -12.20 -7.61 16.09
CA TYR A 351 -10.92 -7.67 16.78
C TYR A 351 -11.04 -8.53 18.04
N ALA A 352 -9.93 -9.08 18.51
CA ALA A 352 -9.88 -9.87 19.74
C ALA A 352 -10.49 -9.10 20.93
N GLY A 353 -11.40 -9.74 21.66
CA GLY A 353 -12.06 -9.16 22.82
C GLY A 353 -13.04 -8.01 22.52
N ARG A 354 -13.38 -7.78 21.26
CA ARG A 354 -14.31 -6.73 20.87
C ARG A 354 -15.55 -7.30 20.18
N PRO A 355 -16.69 -6.56 20.23
CA PRO A 355 -17.90 -6.97 19.51
C PRO A 355 -17.70 -7.02 18.01
N GLU A 356 -18.51 -7.85 17.37
CA GLU A 356 -18.52 -8.01 15.92
C GLU A 356 -19.19 -6.81 15.25
N MET A 357 -18.56 -6.28 14.20
CA MET A 357 -19.11 -5.26 13.32
C MET A 357 -19.71 -5.92 12.11
N ARG A 358 -20.91 -5.49 11.68
CA ARG A 358 -21.65 -6.10 10.59
C ARG A 358 -21.97 -5.11 9.49
N TYR A 359 -22.14 -5.62 8.26
CA TYR A 359 -22.37 -4.84 7.05
C TYR A 359 -23.48 -5.46 6.24
N ARG A 360 -24.34 -4.60 5.69
CA ARG A 360 -25.35 -4.96 4.70
C ARG A 360 -25.06 -4.27 3.38
N TYR A 361 -25.42 -4.92 2.29
CA TYR A 361 -25.17 -4.47 0.93
C TYR A 361 -26.47 -4.38 0.14
N ASP A 362 -26.49 -3.48 -0.86
CA ASP A 362 -27.56 -3.42 -1.85
C ASP A 362 -27.33 -4.42 -3.00
N ASP A 363 -28.25 -4.41 -3.98
CA ASP A 363 -28.21 -5.35 -5.10
C ASP A 363 -26.99 -5.20 -6.01
N ILE A 364 -26.35 -4.04 -6.00
CA ILE A 364 -25.14 -3.79 -6.80
C ILE A 364 -23.85 -3.86 -5.97
N GLY A 365 -23.94 -4.28 -4.71
CA GLY A 365 -22.79 -4.56 -3.86
C GLY A 365 -22.24 -3.37 -3.10
N ARG A 366 -23.02 -2.30 -2.94
CA ARG A 366 -22.65 -1.16 -2.10
C ARG A 366 -23.14 -1.37 -0.67
N VAL A 367 -22.32 -0.96 0.32
CA VAL A 367 -22.71 -1.01 1.73
C VAL A 367 -23.86 -0.02 1.98
N THR A 368 -24.99 -0.52 2.48
CA THR A 368 -26.15 0.29 2.88
C THR A 368 -26.20 0.56 4.37
N GLU A 369 -25.66 -0.36 5.18
CA GLU A 369 -25.65 -0.23 6.63
C GLU A 369 -24.37 -0.84 7.20
N GLN A 370 -23.83 -0.21 8.23
CA GLN A 370 -22.88 -0.84 9.15
C GLN A 370 -23.43 -0.79 10.56
N PHE A 371 -23.28 -1.89 11.28
CA PHE A 371 -23.76 -2.04 12.64
C PHE A 371 -22.58 -2.25 13.58
N ASN A 372 -22.44 -1.36 14.58
CA ASN A 372 -21.45 -1.43 15.63
C ASN A 372 -22.14 -1.47 17.00
N PRO A 373 -22.16 -2.62 17.70
CA PRO A 373 -22.82 -2.72 18.99
C PRO A 373 -22.11 -1.94 20.10
N ALA A 374 -20.85 -1.56 19.92
CA ALA A 374 -20.04 -0.83 20.90
C ALA A 374 -19.87 0.66 20.59
N GLY A 375 -20.56 1.18 19.55
CA GLY A 375 -20.42 2.58 19.13
C GLY A 375 -21.49 2.98 18.15
N LEU A 376 -21.18 3.98 17.32
CA LEU A 376 -22.11 4.47 16.31
C LEU A 376 -22.26 3.47 15.15
N SER A 377 -23.50 3.28 14.72
CA SER A 377 -23.86 2.58 13.50
C SER A 377 -24.24 3.60 12.44
N TYR A 378 -24.13 3.23 11.15
CA TYR A 378 -24.34 4.14 10.04
C TYR A 378 -25.20 3.51 8.97
N ALA A 379 -26.02 4.35 8.32
CA ALA A 379 -26.77 3.98 7.12
C ALA A 379 -26.36 4.89 5.96
N TYR A 380 -26.30 4.34 4.75
CA TYR A 380 -25.84 5.01 3.55
C TYR A 380 -26.95 5.01 2.50
N GLN A 381 -27.21 6.18 1.92
CA GLN A 381 -28.11 6.33 0.80
C GLN A 381 -27.36 6.94 -0.38
N TYR A 382 -27.34 6.23 -1.50
CA TYR A 382 -26.60 6.58 -2.69
C TYR A 382 -27.51 7.15 -3.76
N GLU A 383 -27.21 8.35 -4.20
CA GLU A 383 -27.83 9.01 -5.34
C GLU A 383 -26.73 9.41 -6.34
N LYS A 384 -27.12 9.83 -7.53
CA LYS A 384 -26.13 10.34 -8.48
C LYS A 384 -25.44 11.59 -7.89
N ASN A 385 -24.11 11.52 -7.74
CA ASN A 385 -23.28 12.61 -7.21
C ASN A 385 -23.63 13.04 -5.78
N ARG A 386 -24.35 12.22 -5.01
CA ARG A 386 -24.75 12.56 -3.65
C ARG A 386 -24.86 11.32 -2.78
N ILE A 387 -24.29 11.39 -1.59
CA ILE A 387 -24.32 10.30 -0.61
C ILE A 387 -24.79 10.88 0.71
N THR A 388 -25.84 10.30 1.28
CA THR A 388 -26.35 10.67 2.60
C THR A 388 -25.93 9.62 3.62
N ILE A 389 -25.27 10.04 4.69
CA ILE A 389 -24.78 9.19 5.79
C ILE A 389 -25.57 9.58 7.04
N THR A 390 -26.31 8.62 7.59
CA THR A 390 -27.09 8.82 8.81
C THR A 390 -26.53 7.91 9.91
N ASP A 391 -26.15 8.48 11.05
CA ASP A 391 -25.69 7.70 12.19
C ASP A 391 -26.85 7.21 13.08
N SER A 392 -26.54 6.38 14.06
CA SER A 392 -27.51 5.81 14.99
C SER A 392 -28.15 6.83 15.96
N LEU A 393 -27.63 8.06 16.02
CA LEU A 393 -28.22 9.18 16.74
C LEU A 393 -29.04 10.09 15.83
N ASN A 394 -29.38 9.63 14.62
CA ASN A 394 -30.10 10.39 13.59
C ASN A 394 -29.39 11.65 13.09
N ARG A 395 -28.10 11.78 13.30
CA ARG A 395 -27.31 12.84 12.70
C ARG A 395 -27.02 12.51 11.25
N ARG A 396 -27.23 13.48 10.38
CA ARG A 396 -27.16 13.27 8.93
C ARG A 396 -26.06 14.15 8.33
N GLU A 397 -25.21 13.53 7.54
CA GLU A 397 -24.21 14.21 6.72
C GLU A 397 -24.51 13.93 5.25
N VAL A 398 -24.30 14.93 4.39
CA VAL A 398 -24.46 14.78 2.94
C VAL A 398 -23.16 15.11 2.24
N LEU A 399 -22.68 14.17 1.42
CA LEU A 399 -21.50 14.33 0.58
C LEU A 399 -21.96 14.57 -0.87
N HIS A 400 -21.52 15.68 -1.45
CA HIS A 400 -21.70 15.95 -2.87
C HIS A 400 -20.40 15.66 -3.61
N THR A 401 -20.47 14.90 -4.69
CA THR A 401 -19.29 14.38 -5.39
C THR A 401 -19.25 14.82 -6.84
N GLU A 402 -18.03 14.91 -7.37
CA GLU A 402 -17.73 15.07 -8.78
C GLU A 402 -16.67 14.06 -9.21
N GLY A 403 -16.59 13.76 -10.51
CA GLY A 403 -15.68 12.78 -11.07
C GLY A 403 -16.22 11.37 -11.02
N GLU A 404 -15.45 10.45 -11.61
CA GLU A 404 -15.81 9.04 -11.73
C GLU A 404 -14.67 8.15 -11.23
N ALA A 405 -15.02 6.97 -10.71
CA ALA A 405 -14.08 5.94 -10.25
C ALA A 405 -13.01 6.49 -9.30
N GLY A 406 -11.74 6.29 -9.61
CA GLY A 406 -10.61 6.73 -8.79
C GLY A 406 -10.43 8.26 -8.69
N LEU A 407 -11.05 9.03 -9.61
CA LEU A 407 -11.04 10.50 -9.59
C LEU A 407 -12.26 11.11 -8.89
N LYS A 408 -13.15 10.30 -8.34
CA LYS A 408 -14.31 10.78 -7.60
C LYS A 408 -13.88 11.48 -6.32
N ARG A 409 -14.36 12.70 -6.12
CA ARG A 409 -13.98 13.56 -4.98
C ARG A 409 -15.20 14.23 -4.38
N VAL A 410 -15.13 14.48 -3.06
CA VAL A 410 -16.14 15.26 -2.33
C VAL A 410 -15.88 16.74 -2.56
N VAL A 411 -16.80 17.42 -3.23
CA VAL A 411 -16.69 18.86 -3.52
C VAL A 411 -17.48 19.71 -2.55
N LYS A 412 -18.44 19.12 -1.84
CA LYS A 412 -19.26 19.80 -0.82
C LYS A 412 -19.67 18.79 0.24
N LYS A 413 -19.53 19.16 1.50
CA LYS A 413 -20.01 18.36 2.64
C LYS A 413 -20.95 19.20 3.50
N GLU A 414 -22.15 18.70 3.72
CA GLU A 414 -23.12 19.26 4.66
C GLU A 414 -23.07 18.46 5.95
N PHE A 415 -22.74 19.11 7.05
CA PHE A 415 -22.68 18.47 8.37
C PHE A 415 -24.05 18.47 9.06
N ALA A 416 -24.20 17.65 10.10
CA ALA A 416 -25.43 17.50 10.84
C ALA A 416 -25.91 18.79 11.51
N ASP A 417 -25.02 19.71 11.85
CA ASP A 417 -25.32 21.00 12.43
C ASP A 417 -25.72 22.06 11.39
N GLY A 418 -25.78 21.69 10.11
CA GLY A 418 -26.11 22.59 9.01
C GLY A 418 -24.92 23.34 8.41
N SER A 419 -23.72 23.21 9.00
CA SER A 419 -22.52 23.81 8.42
C SER A 419 -22.11 23.12 7.12
N ILE A 420 -21.43 23.86 6.25
CA ILE A 420 -21.05 23.41 4.92
C ILE A 420 -19.57 23.69 4.70
N THR A 421 -18.84 22.70 4.18
CA THR A 421 -17.49 22.87 3.66
C THR A 421 -17.46 22.56 2.17
N ARG A 422 -16.52 23.17 1.44
CA ARG A 422 -16.36 22.99 -0.01
C ARG A 422 -14.91 22.71 -0.36
N SER A 423 -14.72 21.95 -1.44
CA SER A 423 -13.40 21.64 -1.99
C SER A 423 -13.45 21.72 -3.52
N LYS A 424 -12.37 22.21 -4.12
CA LYS A 424 -12.17 22.16 -5.57
C LYS A 424 -10.95 21.32 -5.88
N PHE A 425 -11.05 20.54 -6.94
CA PHE A 425 -9.99 19.66 -7.42
C PHE A 425 -9.69 19.93 -8.89
N ASP A 426 -8.45 19.71 -9.31
CA ASP A 426 -8.10 19.75 -10.73
C ASP A 426 -8.57 18.48 -11.45
N TYR A 427 -8.38 18.42 -12.75
CA TYR A 427 -8.79 17.28 -13.59
C TYR A 427 -8.06 15.97 -13.25
N MET A 428 -6.95 16.03 -12.51
CA MET A 428 -6.20 14.87 -12.00
C MET A 428 -6.58 14.49 -10.57
N GLY A 429 -7.62 15.13 -10.00
CA GLY A 429 -8.09 14.87 -8.65
C GLY A 429 -7.24 15.49 -7.53
N ARG A 430 -6.40 16.48 -7.84
CA ARG A 430 -5.56 17.19 -6.87
C ARG A 430 -6.30 18.38 -6.28
N LEU A 431 -6.15 18.58 -4.97
CA LEU A 431 -6.82 19.66 -4.26
C LEU A 431 -6.30 21.03 -4.71
N GLN A 432 -7.21 21.92 -5.14
CA GLN A 432 -6.93 23.29 -5.51
C GLN A 432 -7.39 24.30 -4.45
N SER A 433 -8.49 24.04 -3.76
CA SER A 433 -8.96 24.90 -2.68
C SER A 433 -9.85 24.16 -1.70
N GLN A 434 -9.87 24.65 -0.47
CA GLN A 434 -10.82 24.24 0.57
C GLN A 434 -11.45 25.47 1.21
N THR A 435 -12.77 25.44 1.35
CA THR A 435 -13.53 26.47 2.06
C THR A 435 -14.12 25.86 3.32
N ASP A 436 -13.80 26.41 4.48
CA ASP A 436 -14.30 25.94 5.77
C ASP A 436 -15.75 26.40 6.03
N ALA A 437 -16.33 25.98 7.17
CA ALA A 437 -17.69 26.29 7.54
C ALA A 437 -17.94 27.80 7.77
N ALA A 438 -16.90 28.58 8.02
CA ALA A 438 -16.98 30.04 8.16
C ALA A 438 -16.84 30.76 6.82
N GLY A 439 -16.73 30.04 5.69
CA GLY A 439 -16.58 30.65 4.37
C GLY A 439 -15.14 31.07 4.04
N ARG A 440 -14.15 30.68 4.87
CA ARG A 440 -12.74 31.00 4.65
C ARG A 440 -12.12 30.03 3.71
N THR A 441 -11.47 30.52 2.66
CA THR A 441 -10.88 29.68 1.61
C THR A 441 -9.36 29.65 1.69
N THR A 442 -8.80 28.45 1.71
CA THR A 442 -7.37 28.17 1.54
C THR A 442 -7.16 27.64 0.13
N GLU A 443 -6.18 28.21 -0.58
CA GLU A 443 -5.85 27.80 -1.94
C GLU A 443 -4.52 27.05 -1.99
N TYR A 444 -4.45 26.02 -2.84
CA TYR A 444 -3.29 25.17 -3.04
C TYR A 444 -2.90 25.19 -4.51
N SER A 445 -1.61 25.35 -4.79
CA SER A 445 -1.09 25.32 -6.16
C SER A 445 -0.21 24.08 -6.30
N PRO A 446 -0.73 22.96 -6.79
CA PRO A 446 0.09 21.79 -7.10
C PRO A 446 0.84 21.97 -8.43
N ASN A 447 2.06 21.45 -8.49
CA ASN A 447 2.76 21.31 -9.76
C ASN A 447 1.99 20.33 -10.68
N VAL A 448 1.71 20.73 -11.90
CA VAL A 448 0.87 19.94 -12.82
C VAL A 448 1.51 18.60 -13.24
N VAL A 449 2.82 18.48 -13.17
CA VAL A 449 3.53 17.25 -13.50
C VAL A 449 3.72 16.37 -12.28
N THR A 450 4.33 16.90 -11.21
CA THR A 450 4.72 16.13 -10.03
C THR A 450 3.61 15.94 -9.01
N GLY A 451 2.60 16.81 -9.02
CA GLY A 451 1.54 16.82 -8.00
C GLY A 451 1.97 17.43 -6.67
N LEU A 452 3.22 17.86 -6.54
CA LEU A 452 3.74 18.47 -5.31
C LEU A 452 3.19 19.89 -5.14
N VAL A 453 2.79 20.24 -3.92
CA VAL A 453 2.28 21.58 -3.62
C VAL A 453 3.42 22.59 -3.64
N THR A 454 3.30 23.63 -4.46
CA THR A 454 4.31 24.69 -4.58
C THR A 454 3.93 25.96 -3.84
N CYS A 455 2.64 26.20 -3.59
CA CYS A 455 2.17 27.36 -2.88
C CYS A 455 0.88 27.05 -2.12
N ILE A 456 0.76 27.57 -0.91
CA ILE A 456 -0.47 27.58 -0.11
C ILE A 456 -0.80 29.03 0.20
N THR A 457 -2.02 29.47 -0.15
CA THR A 457 -2.53 30.81 0.14
C THR A 457 -3.60 30.69 1.21
N THR A 458 -3.37 31.31 2.36
CA THR A 458 -4.33 31.38 3.48
C THR A 458 -5.50 32.30 3.15
N PRO A 459 -6.64 32.23 3.89
CA PRO A 459 -7.80 33.09 3.63
C PRO A 459 -7.53 34.59 3.71
N ASP A 460 -6.52 34.99 4.48
CA ASP A 460 -6.08 36.40 4.59
C ASP A 460 -5.07 36.80 3.50
N GLY A 461 -4.82 35.94 2.53
CA GLY A 461 -3.96 36.23 1.39
C GLY A 461 -2.46 36.00 1.61
N ARG A 462 -2.05 35.55 2.81
CA ARG A 462 -0.64 35.23 3.08
C ARG A 462 -0.23 33.93 2.38
N LYS A 463 1.01 33.87 1.91
CA LYS A 463 1.50 32.74 1.10
C LYS A 463 2.62 31.99 1.79
N SER A 464 2.57 30.66 1.67
CA SER A 464 3.69 29.76 1.93
C SER A 464 4.14 29.18 0.59
N GLU A 465 5.44 29.16 0.35
CA GLU A 465 6.01 28.67 -0.91
C GLU A 465 6.97 27.51 -0.65
N PHE A 466 6.93 26.52 -1.55
CA PHE A 466 7.69 25.29 -1.42
C PHE A 466 8.49 25.03 -2.70
N TYR A 467 9.76 24.71 -2.56
CA TYR A 467 10.68 24.43 -3.67
C TYR A 467 11.27 23.03 -3.52
N TYR A 468 11.45 22.36 -4.62
CA TYR A 468 11.89 20.96 -4.65
C TYR A 468 13.05 20.81 -5.64
N ASN A 469 13.94 19.84 -5.37
CA ASN A 469 14.96 19.44 -6.34
C ASN A 469 14.37 18.50 -7.41
N ASN A 470 15.21 18.06 -8.34
CA ASN A 470 14.77 17.18 -9.43
C ASN A 470 14.31 15.79 -8.95
N GLN A 471 14.69 15.36 -7.75
CA GLN A 471 14.22 14.12 -7.13
C GLN A 471 13.00 14.33 -6.22
N ASN A 472 12.26 15.43 -6.41
CA ASN A 472 11.04 15.75 -5.65
C ASN A 472 11.25 15.89 -4.13
N GLN A 473 12.45 16.26 -3.70
CA GLN A 473 12.75 16.51 -2.30
C GLN A 473 12.66 18.01 -2.00
N LEU A 474 12.07 18.35 -0.85
CA LEU A 474 11.92 19.73 -0.42
C LEU A 474 13.28 20.36 -0.12
N THR A 475 13.63 21.42 -0.83
CA THR A 475 14.88 22.18 -0.63
C THR A 475 14.66 23.48 0.12
N SER A 476 13.47 24.06 0.01
CA SER A 476 13.14 25.32 0.67
C SER A 476 11.64 25.41 0.95
N ALA A 477 11.28 25.99 2.08
CA ALA A 477 9.92 26.35 2.42
C ALA A 477 9.93 27.75 3.07
N THR A 478 9.18 28.68 2.48
CA THR A 478 9.01 30.04 3.00
C THR A 478 7.61 30.18 3.56
N GLY A 479 7.50 30.55 4.84
CA GLY A 479 6.20 30.75 5.49
C GLY A 479 5.59 32.12 5.21
N PRO A 480 4.35 32.35 5.68
CA PRO A 480 3.63 33.62 5.48
C PRO A 480 4.34 34.85 6.11
N ASP A 481 5.21 34.62 7.08
CA ASP A 481 6.03 35.63 7.74
C ASP A 481 7.33 35.96 6.98
N GLY A 482 7.56 35.32 5.83
CA GLY A 482 8.76 35.47 5.01
C GLY A 482 9.97 34.72 5.54
N LEU A 483 9.87 34.00 6.65
CA LEU A 483 10.95 33.18 7.16
C LEU A 483 11.10 31.90 6.37
N GLU A 484 12.34 31.52 6.06
CA GLU A 484 12.66 30.41 5.17
C GLU A 484 13.35 29.28 5.95
N MET A 485 12.91 28.05 5.66
CA MET A 485 13.59 26.83 6.02
C MET A 485 14.29 26.28 4.79
N ARG A 486 15.50 25.73 4.93
CA ARG A 486 16.27 25.13 3.83
C ARG A 486 16.75 23.74 4.18
N ARG A 487 16.86 22.89 3.15
CA ARG A 487 17.42 21.54 3.25
C ARG A 487 18.40 21.26 2.13
N LYS A 488 19.48 20.56 2.46
CA LYS A 488 20.47 20.05 1.51
C LYS A 488 20.54 18.54 1.58
N TYR A 489 20.80 17.92 0.45
CA TYR A 489 20.86 16.47 0.29
C TYR A 489 22.18 16.08 -0.39
N ASP A 490 22.66 14.86 -0.11
CA ASP A 490 23.79 14.29 -0.81
C ASP A 490 23.37 13.60 -2.12
N GLU A 491 24.33 12.99 -2.81
CA GLU A 491 24.11 12.28 -4.08
C GLU A 491 23.16 11.08 -3.98
N TYR A 492 23.02 10.51 -2.76
CA TYR A 492 22.08 9.41 -2.49
C TYR A 492 20.70 9.90 -2.01
N GLY A 493 20.49 11.20 -2.00
CA GLY A 493 19.23 11.79 -1.55
C GLY A 493 19.05 11.82 -0.03
N ARG A 494 20.11 11.66 0.75
CA ARG A 494 20.08 11.73 2.21
C ARG A 494 20.21 13.17 2.67
N LEU A 495 19.47 13.55 3.72
CA LEU A 495 19.54 14.88 4.30
C LEU A 495 20.90 15.11 4.96
N THR A 496 21.64 16.13 4.51
CA THR A 496 22.96 16.48 5.08
C THR A 496 22.91 17.74 5.92
N GLN A 497 21.97 18.65 5.64
CA GLN A 497 21.83 19.89 6.38
C GLN A 497 20.39 20.36 6.38
N GLU A 498 19.94 20.84 7.52
CA GLU A 498 18.67 21.54 7.66
C GLU A 498 18.94 22.88 8.35
N THR A 499 18.47 23.98 7.72
CA THR A 499 18.46 25.31 8.30
C THR A 499 17.03 25.62 8.71
N ALA A 500 16.77 25.74 10.02
CA ALA A 500 15.48 26.07 10.55
C ALA A 500 15.12 27.55 10.24
N ARG A 501 13.86 27.90 10.40
CA ARG A 501 13.34 29.24 10.14
C ARG A 501 14.02 30.33 10.99
N ASN A 502 14.50 29.98 12.19
CA ASN A 502 15.25 30.88 13.06
C ASN A 502 16.76 30.98 12.70
N GLY A 503 17.20 30.29 11.65
CA GLY A 503 18.58 30.27 11.21
C GLY A 503 19.43 29.17 11.84
N ASP A 504 18.89 28.38 12.76
CA ASP A 504 19.62 27.25 13.38
C ASP A 504 19.92 26.17 12.36
N VAL A 505 21.16 25.71 12.33
CA VAL A 505 21.64 24.71 11.37
C VAL A 505 21.89 23.38 12.08
N THR A 506 21.28 22.33 11.58
CA THR A 506 21.53 20.95 11.98
C THR A 506 22.22 20.24 10.83
N ARG A 507 23.32 19.51 11.11
CA ARG A 507 24.09 18.74 10.12
C ARG A 507 24.01 17.27 10.41
N TYR A 508 23.99 16.49 9.33
CA TYR A 508 23.93 15.03 9.36
C TYR A 508 25.09 14.47 8.53
N SER A 509 25.81 13.50 9.10
CA SER A 509 26.89 12.80 8.41
C SER A 509 26.62 11.31 8.38
N TYR A 510 27.05 10.67 7.31
CA TYR A 510 26.82 9.25 7.04
C TYR A 510 28.15 8.57 6.74
N ASP A 511 28.55 7.62 7.57
CA ASP A 511 29.76 6.82 7.35
C ASP A 511 29.51 5.59 6.49
N ASN A 512 28.26 5.08 6.49
CA ASN A 512 27.85 3.97 5.63
C ASN A 512 27.21 4.51 4.34
N PRO A 513 27.82 4.29 3.17
CA PRO A 513 27.28 4.78 1.90
C PRO A 513 25.98 4.09 1.47
N HIS A 514 25.60 2.99 2.13
CA HIS A 514 24.43 2.17 1.81
C HIS A 514 23.35 2.24 2.90
N SER A 515 23.31 3.29 3.70
CA SER A 515 22.32 3.47 4.75
C SER A 515 21.73 4.87 4.76
N GLU A 516 20.46 4.96 5.05
CA GLU A 516 19.73 6.21 5.30
C GLU A 516 19.95 6.75 6.72
N LEU A 517 20.62 6.01 7.59
CA LEU A 517 20.79 6.35 9.01
C LEU A 517 22.06 7.17 9.22
N PRO A 518 21.96 8.38 9.83
CA PRO A 518 23.13 9.20 10.06
C PRO A 518 24.02 8.62 11.16
N SER A 519 25.33 8.70 10.98
CA SER A 519 26.33 8.32 11.99
C SER A 519 26.62 9.45 12.96
N VAL A 520 26.49 10.71 12.53
CA VAL A 520 26.70 11.89 13.37
C VAL A 520 25.60 12.90 13.08
N THR A 521 25.06 13.48 14.14
CA THR A 521 24.20 14.68 14.06
C THR A 521 24.88 15.81 14.86
N GLU A 522 24.91 17.01 14.28
CA GLU A 522 25.43 18.21 14.92
C GLU A 522 24.34 19.27 14.96
N ASP A 523 23.98 19.74 16.16
CA ASP A 523 22.97 20.78 16.32
C ASP A 523 23.56 22.20 16.14
N ALA A 524 22.69 23.22 16.25
CA ALA A 524 23.08 24.62 16.10
C ALA A 524 24.05 25.12 17.16
N THR A 525 24.18 24.44 18.31
CA THR A 525 25.12 24.78 19.38
C THR A 525 26.49 24.13 19.18
N GLY A 526 26.66 23.32 18.12
CA GLY A 526 27.86 22.54 17.89
C GLY A 526 27.93 21.24 18.69
N SER A 527 26.87 20.90 19.42
CA SER A 527 26.76 19.62 20.12
C SER A 527 26.60 18.48 19.11
N ARG A 528 27.44 17.47 19.28
CA ARG A 528 27.52 16.30 18.40
C ARG A 528 26.98 15.06 19.09
N LYS A 529 26.12 14.31 18.37
CA LYS A 529 25.71 12.96 18.75
C LYS A 529 26.26 11.99 17.74
N GLN A 530 27.03 11.03 18.21
CA GLN A 530 27.51 9.92 17.40
C GLN A 530 26.61 8.71 17.61
N MET A 531 26.22 8.06 16.53
CA MET A 531 25.30 6.94 16.54
C MET A 531 25.94 5.76 15.84
N THR A 532 25.79 4.59 16.44
CA THR A 532 26.14 3.32 15.85
C THR A 532 24.86 2.51 15.69
N TRP A 533 24.63 2.00 14.50
CA TRP A 533 23.41 1.29 14.17
C TRP A 533 23.68 -0.20 14.03
N SER A 534 22.81 -1.01 14.60
CA SER A 534 22.80 -2.45 14.33
C SER A 534 22.38 -2.71 12.86
N ARG A 535 22.56 -3.95 12.42
CA ARG A 535 22.07 -4.40 11.11
C ARG A 535 20.57 -4.08 10.90
N TYR A 536 19.79 -4.05 11.98
CA TYR A 536 18.34 -3.81 11.94
C TYR A 536 17.95 -2.35 12.15
N GLY A 537 18.92 -1.43 12.23
CA GLY A 537 18.65 0.00 12.40
C GLY A 537 18.26 0.40 13.82
N GLN A 538 18.76 -0.31 14.82
CA GLN A 538 18.53 -0.05 16.24
C GLN A 538 19.78 0.50 16.92
#